data_e96d716dcbc31b280116e905fb9ea9cc
#
_entry.id   e96d716dcbc31b280116e905fb9ea9cc
#
_cell.length_a   1.000
_cell.length_b   1.000
_cell.length_c   1.000
_cell.angle_alpha   90.00
_cell.angle_beta   90.00
_cell.angle_gamma   90.00
#
_symmetry.space_group_name_H-M   'P 1'
#
loop_
_entity.id
_entity.type
_entity.pdbx_description
1 polymer ?
#
loop_
_entity_poly.entity_id
_entity_poly.type
_entity_poly.pdbx_seq_one_letter_code
_entity_poly.pdbx_strand_id
1 'polypeptide(L)'
;MQVFESTRGLKVGAEAAFTGHMLEVTLGPGMLSKNYDGLQNDLDKMDGVFLKRGQYTYPLDKGSKWHFVPLAKVGDQVEAAAWLGQVDENFQPLKIMVPFEQKGVCTVKSIAKDRKSVV
;
A
#
# COMPACT_ATOMS: atom_id res chain seq x y z
N MET A 1 -10.92 -13.82 -16.73
CA MET A 1 -10.37 -14.03 -15.37
C MET A 1 -9.02 -14.70 -15.52
N GLN A 2 -7.99 -14.20 -14.85
CA GLN A 2 -6.65 -14.80 -14.80
C GLN A 2 -6.46 -15.47 -13.44
N VAL A 3 -5.97 -16.70 -13.42
CA VAL A 3 -5.71 -17.46 -12.20
C VAL A 3 -4.19 -17.61 -12.04
N PHE A 4 -3.64 -17.17 -10.93
CA PHE A 4 -2.20 -17.19 -10.65
C PHE A 4 -1.75 -18.44 -9.91
N GLU A 5 -2.68 -19.26 -9.43
CA GLU A 5 -2.42 -20.52 -8.75
C GLU A 5 -2.93 -21.73 -9.54
N SER A 6 -2.57 -22.93 -9.08
CA SER A 6 -3.07 -24.15 -9.68
C SER A 6 -4.60 -24.27 -9.54
N THR A 7 -5.29 -24.55 -10.63
CA THR A 7 -6.72 -24.77 -10.65
C THR A 7 -7.13 -26.19 -10.25
N ARG A 8 -6.20 -27.03 -9.87
CA ARG A 8 -6.48 -28.42 -9.44
C ARG A 8 -7.40 -28.40 -8.20
N GLY A 9 -8.47 -29.15 -8.27
CA GLY A 9 -9.47 -29.24 -7.18
C GLY A 9 -10.62 -28.24 -7.29
N LEU A 10 -10.61 -27.30 -8.25
CA LEU A 10 -11.78 -26.52 -8.54
C LEU A 10 -12.90 -27.42 -9.13
N LYS A 11 -14.10 -27.23 -8.61
CA LYS A 11 -15.29 -27.98 -9.03
C LYS A 11 -16.34 -27.03 -9.57
N VAL A 12 -17.28 -27.56 -10.35
CA VAL A 12 -18.49 -26.83 -10.72
C VAL A 12 -19.25 -26.46 -9.43
N GLY A 13 -19.65 -25.21 -9.30
CA GLY A 13 -20.28 -24.68 -8.09
C GLY A 13 -19.31 -24.04 -7.10
N ALA A 14 -18.01 -23.97 -7.41
CA ALA A 14 -17.07 -23.18 -6.61
C ALA A 14 -17.46 -21.69 -6.62
N GLU A 15 -17.40 -21.06 -5.48
CA GLU A 15 -17.71 -19.63 -5.34
C GLU A 15 -16.54 -18.76 -5.80
N ALA A 16 -16.86 -17.66 -6.47
CA ALA A 16 -15.89 -16.63 -6.87
C ALA A 16 -16.35 -15.27 -6.37
N ALA A 17 -15.49 -14.60 -5.63
CA ALA A 17 -15.70 -13.23 -5.19
C ALA A 17 -14.89 -12.26 -6.05
N PHE A 18 -15.55 -11.23 -6.58
CA PHE A 18 -14.89 -10.17 -7.33
C PHE A 18 -14.48 -9.04 -6.38
N THR A 19 -13.23 -8.60 -6.47
CA THR A 19 -12.73 -7.47 -5.65
C THR A 19 -13.20 -6.11 -6.15
N GLY A 20 -13.67 -6.03 -7.41
CA GLY A 20 -14.11 -4.79 -8.04
C GLY A 20 -12.99 -3.93 -8.63
N HIS A 21 -11.75 -4.33 -8.45
CA HIS A 21 -10.58 -3.64 -8.99
C HIS A 21 -9.59 -4.64 -9.61
N MET A 22 -8.68 -4.15 -10.43
CA MET A 22 -7.58 -4.94 -10.99
C MET A 22 -6.52 -5.21 -9.93
N LEU A 23 -5.55 -6.08 -10.25
CA LEU A 23 -4.39 -6.29 -9.42
C LEU A 23 -3.63 -4.95 -9.28
N GLU A 24 -3.41 -4.54 -8.06
CA GLU A 24 -2.74 -3.29 -7.72
C GLU A 24 -1.69 -3.52 -6.63
N VAL A 25 -0.72 -2.64 -6.56
CA VAL A 25 0.37 -2.66 -5.58
C VAL A 25 0.16 -1.50 -4.60
N THR A 26 0.20 -1.80 -3.32
CA THR A 26 0.12 -0.77 -2.27
C THR A 26 1.52 -0.24 -1.98
N LEU A 27 1.75 1.03 -2.29
CA LEU A 27 3.03 1.70 -2.03
C LEU A 27 2.95 2.56 -0.79
N GLY A 28 4.00 2.53 0.02
CA GLY A 28 4.08 3.31 1.24
C GLY A 28 5.36 3.06 2.02
N PRO A 29 5.58 3.78 3.13
CA PRO A 29 6.73 3.56 3.98
C PRO A 29 6.68 2.17 4.65
N GLY A 30 7.84 1.54 4.82
CA GLY A 30 8.00 0.20 5.38
C GLY A 30 8.22 -0.89 4.34
N MET A 31 8.40 -0.52 3.07
CA MET A 31 8.70 -1.46 1.99
C MET A 31 10.20 -1.71 1.81
N LEU A 32 11.04 -0.74 2.16
CA LEU A 32 12.49 -0.88 2.02
C LEU A 32 13.00 -2.02 2.89
N SER A 33 13.95 -2.78 2.36
CA SER A 33 14.57 -3.95 3.02
C SER A 33 13.60 -5.09 3.31
N LYS A 34 12.50 -5.17 2.57
CA LYS A 34 11.52 -6.26 2.61
C LYS A 34 11.53 -7.08 1.33
N ASN A 35 11.19 -8.35 1.46
CA ASN A 35 11.04 -9.26 0.33
C ASN A 35 9.57 -9.57 0.09
N TYR A 36 9.11 -9.40 -1.14
CA TYR A 36 7.72 -9.63 -1.52
C TYR A 36 7.61 -10.67 -2.63
N ASP A 37 6.50 -11.38 -2.66
CA ASP A 37 6.13 -12.19 -3.80
C ASP A 37 5.47 -11.34 -4.92
N GLY A 38 5.09 -11.99 -6.02
CA GLY A 38 4.44 -11.30 -7.16
C GLY A 38 3.04 -10.74 -6.87
N LEU A 39 2.45 -11.05 -5.72
CA LEU A 39 1.17 -10.53 -5.22
C LEU A 39 1.34 -9.57 -4.05
N GLN A 40 2.57 -9.13 -3.80
CA GLN A 40 2.95 -8.24 -2.70
C GLN A 40 2.70 -8.82 -1.30
N ASN A 41 2.80 -10.14 -1.14
CA ASN A 41 2.83 -10.73 0.19
C ASN A 41 4.23 -10.60 0.79
N ASP A 42 4.32 -10.13 2.03
CA ASP A 42 5.57 -10.02 2.79
C ASP A 42 6.07 -11.44 3.12
N LEU A 43 7.16 -11.87 2.48
CA LEU A 43 7.71 -13.22 2.63
C LEU A 43 8.26 -13.48 4.03
N ASP A 44 8.70 -12.44 4.73
CA ASP A 44 9.22 -12.55 6.09
C ASP A 44 8.10 -12.86 7.12
N LYS A 45 6.84 -12.60 6.75
CA LYS A 45 5.67 -12.88 7.57
C LYS A 45 4.97 -14.18 7.21
N MET A 46 5.44 -14.88 6.19
CA MET A 46 4.85 -16.13 5.74
C MET A 46 5.51 -17.32 6.44
N ASP A 47 4.69 -18.19 7.02
CA ASP A 47 5.16 -19.41 7.66
C ASP A 47 5.54 -20.47 6.62
N GLY A 48 6.80 -20.92 6.66
CA GLY A 48 7.28 -22.08 5.91
C GLY A 48 8.17 -21.73 4.71
N VAL A 49 8.82 -22.77 4.19
CA VAL A 49 9.76 -22.69 3.06
C VAL A 49 9.04 -22.54 1.71
N PHE A 50 7.76 -22.92 1.67
CA PHE A 50 6.93 -22.88 0.46
C PHE A 50 5.70 -22.04 0.67
N LEU A 51 5.32 -21.26 -0.35
CA LEU A 51 4.09 -20.47 -0.38
C LEU A 51 2.87 -21.42 -0.34
N LYS A 52 2.04 -21.29 0.68
CA LYS A 52 0.80 -22.04 0.81
C LYS A 52 -0.32 -21.28 0.12
N ARG A 53 -1.27 -22.02 -0.49
CA ARG A 53 -2.44 -21.43 -1.14
C ARG A 53 -3.28 -20.63 -0.16
N GLY A 54 -3.80 -19.50 -0.63
CA GLY A 54 -4.72 -18.66 0.14
C GLY A 54 -4.08 -17.90 1.29
N GLN A 55 -2.76 -17.85 1.39
CA GLN A 55 -2.07 -16.99 2.34
C GLN A 55 -1.93 -15.59 1.75
N TYR A 56 -2.46 -14.61 2.47
CA TYR A 56 -2.28 -13.20 2.18
C TYR A 56 -1.69 -12.49 3.39
N THR A 57 -0.69 -11.67 3.15
CA THR A 57 -0.13 -10.78 4.15
C THR A 57 -0.40 -9.34 3.75
N TYR A 58 -0.62 -8.48 4.74
CA TYR A 58 -0.68 -7.06 4.43
C TYR A 58 0.72 -6.58 4.03
N PRO A 59 0.84 -5.91 2.87
CA PRO A 59 2.15 -5.47 2.36
C PRO A 59 2.81 -4.43 3.27
N LEU A 60 2.00 -3.61 3.94
CA LEU A 60 2.49 -2.58 4.85
C LEU A 60 2.11 -2.91 6.29
N ASP A 61 3.01 -2.59 7.23
CA ASP A 61 2.72 -2.71 8.64
C ASP A 61 1.91 -1.49 9.12
N LYS A 62 0.61 -1.71 9.34
CA LYS A 62 -0.31 -0.67 9.84
C LYS A 62 -0.01 -0.20 11.27
N GLY A 63 0.77 -0.96 12.02
CA GLY A 63 1.19 -0.61 13.39
C GLY A 63 2.43 0.28 13.45
N SER A 64 3.19 0.35 12.39
CA SER A 64 4.42 1.15 12.32
C SER A 64 4.11 2.65 12.35
N LYS A 65 4.90 3.36 13.13
CA LYS A 65 4.80 4.83 13.25
C LYS A 65 5.98 5.48 12.55
N TRP A 66 5.67 6.43 11.69
CA TRP A 66 6.64 7.14 10.88
C TRP A 66 6.69 8.62 11.30
N HIS A 67 7.87 9.21 11.24
CA HIS A 67 8.03 10.66 11.43
C HIS A 67 7.58 11.36 10.14
N PHE A 68 6.40 11.98 10.19
CA PHE A 68 5.81 12.66 9.05
C PHE A 68 6.07 14.16 9.12
N VAL A 69 6.69 14.69 8.08
CA VAL A 69 6.93 16.13 7.88
C VAL A 69 5.97 16.64 6.79
N PRO A 70 4.98 17.47 7.12
CA PRO A 70 4.06 17.99 6.13
C PRO A 70 4.77 18.99 5.20
N LEU A 71 4.51 18.89 3.89
CA LEU A 71 4.94 19.85 2.87
C LEU A 71 3.78 20.72 2.40
N ALA A 72 2.57 20.18 2.37
CA ALA A 72 1.35 20.91 2.07
C ALA A 72 0.75 21.49 3.36
N LYS A 73 -0.09 22.52 3.19
CA LYS A 73 -0.84 23.17 4.28
C LYS A 73 -2.33 23.00 4.09
N VAL A 74 -3.08 23.16 5.18
CA VAL A 74 -4.55 23.20 5.11
C VAL A 74 -4.97 24.37 4.24
N GLY A 75 -5.84 24.12 3.26
CA GLY A 75 -6.31 25.08 2.28
C GLY A 75 -5.55 25.03 0.94
N ASP A 76 -4.41 24.34 0.85
CA ASP A 76 -3.69 24.21 -0.40
C ASP A 76 -4.52 23.41 -1.42
N GLN A 77 -4.43 23.82 -2.68
CA GLN A 77 -4.97 23.10 -3.82
C GLN A 77 -3.92 22.11 -4.32
N VAL A 78 -4.32 20.86 -4.45
CA VAL A 78 -3.45 19.75 -4.84
C VAL A 78 -4.09 18.92 -5.95
N GLU A 79 -3.26 18.42 -6.84
CA GLU A 79 -3.65 17.54 -7.94
C GLU A 79 -3.00 16.16 -7.76
N ALA A 80 -3.31 15.22 -8.65
CA ALA A 80 -2.64 13.92 -8.70
C ALA A 80 -1.11 14.09 -8.70
N ALA A 81 -0.41 13.24 -7.95
CA ALA A 81 1.04 13.27 -7.75
C ALA A 81 1.59 14.49 -6.98
N ALA A 82 0.78 15.44 -6.54
CA ALA A 82 1.23 16.54 -5.69
C ALA A 82 1.76 16.00 -4.34
N TRP A 83 2.85 16.57 -3.85
CA TRP A 83 3.46 16.14 -2.59
C TRP A 83 2.71 16.73 -1.40
N LEU A 84 2.24 15.87 -0.51
CA LEU A 84 1.55 16.22 0.72
C LEU A 84 2.52 16.34 1.90
N GLY A 85 3.54 15.51 1.91
CA GLY A 85 4.52 15.46 2.98
C GLY A 85 5.64 14.48 2.66
N GLN A 86 6.47 14.21 3.65
CA GLN A 86 7.52 13.19 3.56
C GLN A 86 7.62 12.42 4.87
N VAL A 87 8.10 11.21 4.77
CA VAL A 87 8.52 10.38 5.90
C VAL A 87 9.94 9.90 5.68
N ASP A 88 10.70 9.76 6.75
CA ASP A 88 12.04 9.20 6.68
C ASP A 88 11.95 7.68 6.86
N GLU A 89 12.34 6.95 5.82
CA GLU A 89 12.41 5.50 5.83
C GLU A 89 13.88 5.08 5.62
N ASN A 90 14.49 4.50 6.65
CA ASN A 90 15.88 4.03 6.59
C ASN A 90 16.85 5.09 6.04
N PHE A 91 16.75 6.32 6.54
CA PHE A 91 17.52 7.50 6.08
C PHE A 91 17.21 7.97 4.64
N GLN A 92 16.15 7.43 4.04
CA GLN A 92 15.67 7.87 2.73
C GLN A 92 14.36 8.66 2.90
N PRO A 93 14.26 9.88 2.39
CA PRO A 93 13.02 10.64 2.42
C PRO A 93 12.03 10.09 1.39
N LEU A 94 10.98 9.44 1.85
CA LEU A 94 9.87 9.00 1.00
C LEU A 94 8.83 10.11 0.92
N LYS A 95 8.51 10.54 -0.29
CA LYS A 95 7.45 11.52 -0.54
C LYS A 95 6.08 10.86 -0.51
N ILE A 96 5.19 11.41 0.30
CA ILE A 96 3.77 11.05 0.31
C ILE A 96 3.04 11.98 -0.63
N MET A 97 2.34 11.40 -1.60
CA MET A 97 1.70 12.16 -2.67
C MET A 97 0.22 11.83 -2.80
N VAL A 98 -0.51 12.69 -3.47
CA VAL A 98 -1.89 12.42 -3.88
C VAL A 98 -1.90 11.25 -4.86
N PRO A 99 -2.78 10.25 -4.69
CA PRO A 99 -2.89 9.12 -5.61
C PRO A 99 -3.09 9.56 -7.06
N PHE A 100 -2.49 8.83 -7.99
CA PHE A 100 -2.57 9.14 -9.43
C PHE A 100 -3.99 9.02 -9.99
N GLU A 101 -4.85 8.24 -9.34
CA GLU A 101 -6.26 8.04 -9.74
C GLU A 101 -7.14 9.23 -9.42
N GLN A 102 -6.67 10.14 -8.56
CA GLN A 102 -7.42 11.34 -8.20
C GLN A 102 -7.57 12.26 -9.40
N LYS A 103 -8.80 12.51 -9.82
CA LYS A 103 -9.12 13.41 -10.92
C LYS A 103 -9.45 14.81 -10.39
N GLY A 104 -8.91 15.81 -11.06
CA GLY A 104 -9.17 17.21 -10.75
C GLY A 104 -8.42 17.74 -9.53
N VAL A 105 -8.68 19.00 -9.22
CA VAL A 105 -8.05 19.73 -8.11
C VAL A 105 -8.80 19.43 -6.82
N CYS A 106 -8.07 19.08 -5.78
CA CYS A 106 -8.58 18.87 -4.43
C CYS A 106 -8.02 19.93 -3.47
N THR A 107 -8.75 20.21 -2.40
CA THR A 107 -8.28 21.10 -1.34
C THR A 107 -7.95 20.30 -0.09
N VAL A 108 -6.79 20.55 0.50
CA VAL A 108 -6.36 19.92 1.73
C VAL A 108 -7.24 20.40 2.88
N LYS A 109 -8.10 19.53 3.40
CA LYS A 109 -8.98 19.85 4.56
C LYS A 109 -8.26 19.72 5.89
N SER A 110 -7.42 18.70 6.02
CA SER A 110 -6.63 18.46 7.22
C SER A 110 -5.34 17.74 6.85
N ILE A 111 -4.28 17.99 7.60
CA ILE A 111 -3.00 17.32 7.43
C ILE A 111 -2.40 17.09 8.83
N ALA A 112 -1.75 15.95 9.02
CA ALA A 112 -1.07 15.65 10.27
C ALA A 112 0.07 16.67 10.48
N LYS A 113 0.24 17.08 11.74
CA LYS A 113 1.38 17.92 12.12
C LYS A 113 2.66 17.07 12.14
N ASP A 114 3.81 17.74 12.11
CA ASP A 114 5.12 17.10 12.31
C ASP A 114 5.13 16.32 13.64
N ARG A 115 4.99 15.01 13.55
CA ARG A 115 5.04 14.08 14.68
C ARG A 115 5.08 12.63 14.18
N LYS A 116 5.45 11.69 15.06
CA LYS A 116 5.29 10.26 14.81
C LYS A 116 3.79 9.94 14.71
N SER A 117 3.33 9.66 13.51
CA SER A 117 1.95 9.27 13.24
C SER A 117 1.90 7.92 12.52
N VAL A 118 0.80 7.21 12.67
CA VAL A 118 0.51 6.04 11.85
C VAL A 118 0.12 6.56 10.46
N VAL A 119 0.74 6.02 9.46
CA VAL A 119 0.41 6.32 8.06
C VAL A 119 -0.62 5.33 7.56
#